data_0fbf4a5811b6fb5867ad1a498ae23e4d
#
_entry.id   0fbf4a5811b6fb5867ad1a498ae23e4d
#
_cell.length_a   1.000
_cell.length_b   1.000
_cell.length_c   1.000
_cell.angle_alpha   90.00
_cell.angle_beta   90.00
_cell.angle_gamma   90.00
#
_symmetry.space_group_name_H-M   'P 1'
#
loop_
_entity.id
_entity.type
_entity.pdbx_description
1 polymer ?
#
loop_
_entity_poly.entity_id
_entity_poly.type
_entity_poly.pdbx_seq_one_letter_code
_entity_poly.pdbx_strand_id
1 'polypeptide(L)'
;KDQFFADGRMTCAPCLRDGIFKLDLLKEVEKRIWPTLMQVGFSKPKGKITLQLVDRGTLTREAARINASGNLRGLTLTKYKVVKGGKNPGTTFDHRIYVLYGLPYVECISVLAHEHIHVWLNERFIESPPPVVEGFCNLASALVLQKEKSKLASILLENMEKSESPVYGAGYRMMKQKLAQAGWPALLNELKKKSSPP
;
A
#
# COMPACT_ATOMS: atom_id res chain seq x y z
N LYS A 1 25.18 12.48 10.61
CA LYS A 1 24.34 13.06 11.68
C LYS A 1 22.89 12.73 11.39
N ASP A 2 22.12 12.44 12.43
CA ASP A 2 20.68 12.27 12.31
C ASP A 2 20.02 13.59 11.96
N GLN A 3 18.91 13.54 11.24
CA GLN A 3 18.18 14.72 10.82
C GLN A 3 16.75 14.70 11.37
N PHE A 4 16.32 15.87 11.84
CA PHE A 4 14.93 16.11 12.23
C PHE A 4 14.17 16.76 11.08
N PHE A 5 12.99 16.25 10.79
CA PHE A 5 12.05 16.86 9.87
C PHE A 5 11.18 17.89 10.58
N ALA A 6 10.65 18.86 9.84
CA ALA A 6 9.76 19.89 10.39
C ALA A 6 8.47 19.31 11.02
N ASP A 7 8.07 18.09 10.62
CA ASP A 7 6.92 17.37 11.17
C ASP A 7 7.24 16.53 12.42
N GLY A 8 8.42 16.73 13.03
CA GLY A 8 8.86 16.09 14.29
C GLY A 8 9.44 14.69 14.13
N ARG A 9 9.53 14.16 12.90
CA ARG A 9 10.22 12.87 12.69
C ARG A 9 11.72 13.04 12.76
N MET A 10 12.38 11.99 13.20
CA MET A 10 13.84 11.84 13.14
C MET A 10 14.20 10.69 12.19
N THR A 11 15.23 10.87 11.39
CA THR A 11 15.82 9.82 10.56
C THR A 11 17.32 9.73 10.82
N CYS A 12 17.84 8.51 10.88
CA CYS A 12 19.28 8.30 11.03
C CYS A 12 20.03 8.57 9.72
N ALA A 13 21.32 8.82 9.79
CA ALA A 13 22.13 9.14 8.62
C ALA A 13 22.09 8.08 7.49
N PRO A 14 22.10 6.75 7.74
CA PRO A 14 21.89 5.76 6.70
C PRO A 14 20.53 5.88 5.99
N CYS A 15 19.44 5.97 6.77
CA CYS A 15 18.09 6.11 6.22
C CYS A 15 17.90 7.43 5.45
N LEU A 16 18.59 8.49 5.88
CA LEU A 16 18.56 9.77 5.17
C LEU A 16 19.19 9.68 3.78
N ARG A 17 20.31 8.95 3.64
CA ARG A 17 20.98 8.78 2.33
C ARG A 17 20.10 8.07 1.30
N ASP A 18 19.32 7.11 1.77
CA ASP A 18 18.44 6.29 0.91
C ASP A 18 16.99 6.81 0.91
N GLY A 19 16.76 7.99 1.49
CA GLY A 19 15.44 8.60 1.63
C GLY A 19 14.83 9.07 0.31
N ILE A 20 13.54 8.88 0.17
CA ILE A 20 12.79 9.31 -1.01
C ILE A 20 12.30 10.74 -0.79
N PHE A 21 12.97 11.71 -1.42
CA PHE A 21 12.72 13.14 -1.29
C PHE A 21 12.19 13.80 -2.57
N LYS A 22 12.18 13.07 -3.69
CA LYS A 22 11.77 13.58 -5.00
C LYS A 22 10.69 12.68 -5.61
N LEU A 23 9.72 13.30 -6.28
CA LEU A 23 8.63 12.59 -6.93
C LEU A 23 9.12 11.61 -8.01
N ASP A 24 10.17 11.97 -8.74
CA ASP A 24 10.72 11.09 -9.77
C ASP A 24 11.35 9.83 -9.18
N LEU A 25 12.00 9.94 -8.01
CA LEU A 25 12.48 8.75 -7.28
C LEU A 25 11.30 7.89 -6.81
N LEU A 26 10.21 8.50 -6.32
CA LEU A 26 9.01 7.76 -5.93
C LEU A 26 8.42 6.97 -7.11
N LYS A 27 8.37 7.56 -8.30
CA LYS A 27 7.92 6.88 -9.52
C LYS A 27 8.84 5.72 -9.92
N GLU A 28 10.15 5.86 -9.74
CA GLU A 28 11.09 4.76 -9.98
C GLU A 28 10.89 3.61 -8.99
N VAL A 29 10.65 3.92 -7.71
CA VAL A 29 10.31 2.91 -6.70
C VAL A 29 8.99 2.20 -7.07
N GLU A 30 7.97 2.94 -7.50
CA GLU A 30 6.70 2.37 -7.96
C GLU A 30 6.89 1.35 -9.09
N LYS A 31 7.74 1.65 -10.08
CA LYS A 31 8.01 0.70 -11.17
C LYS A 31 8.58 -0.62 -10.68
N ARG A 32 9.33 -0.62 -9.58
CA ARG A 32 10.02 -1.81 -9.03
C ARG A 32 9.09 -2.77 -8.30
N ILE A 33 7.92 -2.33 -7.83
CA ILE A 33 6.97 -3.24 -7.16
C ILE A 33 6.31 -4.20 -8.15
N TRP A 34 6.06 -3.77 -9.39
CA TRP A 34 5.21 -4.47 -10.33
C TRP A 34 5.72 -5.84 -10.77
N PRO A 35 7.02 -6.06 -11.06
CA PRO A 35 7.49 -7.40 -11.40
C PRO A 35 7.17 -8.42 -10.31
N THR A 36 7.32 -8.03 -9.05
CA THR A 36 7.02 -8.90 -7.88
C THR A 36 5.52 -9.13 -7.71
N LEU A 37 4.70 -8.10 -7.80
CA LEU A 37 3.25 -8.21 -7.65
C LEU A 37 2.63 -9.03 -8.80
N MET A 38 3.07 -8.82 -10.02
CA MET A 38 2.57 -9.55 -11.20
C MET A 38 2.91 -11.04 -11.14
N GLN A 39 4.04 -11.44 -10.58
CA GLN A 39 4.40 -12.85 -10.39
C GLN A 39 3.39 -13.65 -9.58
N VAL A 40 2.68 -13.00 -8.65
CA VAL A 40 1.68 -13.65 -7.80
C VAL A 40 0.25 -13.44 -8.28
N GLY A 41 0.06 -12.76 -9.42
CA GLY A 41 -1.23 -12.62 -10.08
C GLY A 41 -1.94 -11.28 -9.92
N PHE A 42 -1.28 -10.26 -9.37
CA PHE A 42 -1.82 -8.90 -9.42
C PHE A 42 -1.69 -8.31 -10.83
N SER A 43 -2.67 -7.52 -11.23
CA SER A 43 -2.62 -6.74 -12.47
C SER A 43 -2.37 -5.25 -12.16
N LYS A 44 -1.74 -4.56 -13.10
CA LYS A 44 -1.62 -3.11 -13.02
C LYS A 44 -2.99 -2.44 -12.97
N PRO A 45 -3.11 -1.28 -12.32
CA PRO A 45 -4.33 -0.49 -12.27
C PRO A 45 -4.85 -0.14 -13.67
N LYS A 46 -6.17 -0.05 -13.79
CA LYS A 46 -6.86 0.45 -14.98
C LYS A 46 -7.01 1.97 -14.95
N GLY A 47 -7.23 2.51 -13.74
CA GLY A 47 -7.40 3.94 -13.50
C GLY A 47 -6.08 4.70 -13.49
N LYS A 48 -6.21 6.03 -13.61
CA LYS A 48 -5.07 6.94 -13.45
C LYS A 48 -4.60 6.94 -12.01
N ILE A 49 -3.29 6.86 -11.78
CA ILE A 49 -2.67 7.05 -10.48
C ILE A 49 -1.90 8.36 -10.45
N THR A 50 -2.13 9.14 -9.41
CA THR A 50 -1.34 10.33 -9.07
C THR A 50 -0.60 10.07 -7.77
N LEU A 51 0.73 9.98 -7.83
CA LEU A 51 1.60 9.86 -6.66
C LEU A 51 1.92 11.23 -6.08
N GLN A 52 1.94 11.34 -4.75
CA GLN A 52 2.33 12.56 -4.05
C GLN A 52 3.22 12.23 -2.85
N LEU A 53 4.34 12.96 -2.72
CA LEU A 53 5.13 13.00 -1.49
C LEU A 53 4.59 14.11 -0.60
N VAL A 54 4.26 13.78 0.65
CA VAL A 54 3.62 14.70 1.59
C VAL A 54 4.25 14.62 2.97
N ASP A 55 4.15 15.69 3.74
CA ASP A 55 4.48 15.69 5.16
C ASP A 55 3.41 14.96 6.00
N ARG A 56 3.73 14.71 7.27
CA ARG A 56 2.82 14.04 8.21
C ARG A 56 1.52 14.81 8.41
N GLY A 57 1.56 16.14 8.47
CA GLY A 57 0.37 16.97 8.66
C GLY A 57 -0.60 16.85 7.49
N THR A 58 -0.10 16.88 6.28
CA THR A 58 -0.90 16.68 5.06
C THR A 58 -1.48 15.26 5.02
N LEU A 59 -0.68 14.24 5.30
CA LEU A 59 -1.14 12.85 5.31
C LEU A 59 -2.27 12.65 6.33
N THR A 60 -2.13 13.21 7.54
CA THR A 60 -3.15 13.15 8.60
C THR A 60 -4.45 13.84 8.17
N ARG A 61 -4.37 15.02 7.53
CA ARG A 61 -5.57 15.74 7.03
C ARG A 61 -6.31 14.95 5.95
N GLU A 62 -5.57 14.37 5.00
CA GLU A 62 -6.19 13.58 3.93
C GLU A 62 -6.80 12.28 4.49
N ALA A 63 -6.14 11.64 5.45
CA ALA A 63 -6.66 10.44 6.12
C ALA A 63 -7.97 10.72 6.89
N ALA A 64 -8.05 11.86 7.57
CA ALA A 64 -9.25 12.26 8.30
C ALA A 64 -10.50 12.36 7.40
N ARG A 65 -10.33 12.68 6.11
CA ARG A 65 -11.45 12.75 5.13
C ARG A 65 -12.12 11.40 4.89
N ILE A 66 -11.44 10.31 5.16
CA ILE A 66 -11.95 8.94 5.00
C ILE A 66 -12.02 8.20 6.33
N ASN A 67 -12.00 8.94 7.45
CA ASN A 67 -11.99 8.39 8.81
C ASN A 67 -10.84 7.40 9.08
N ALA A 68 -9.74 7.50 8.35
CA ALA A 68 -8.52 6.76 8.63
C ALA A 68 -7.68 7.54 9.66
N SER A 69 -7.01 6.81 10.55
CA SER A 69 -6.21 7.38 11.62
C SER A 69 -5.00 6.50 11.94
N GLY A 70 -4.08 7.04 12.72
CA GLY A 70 -2.89 6.32 13.16
C GLY A 70 -1.60 6.91 12.60
N ASN A 71 -0.50 6.20 12.80
CA ASN A 71 0.83 6.61 12.32
C ASN A 71 1.04 6.15 10.86
N LEU A 72 0.27 6.74 9.95
CA LEU A 72 0.28 6.38 8.54
C LEU A 72 1.59 6.77 7.87
N ARG A 73 2.01 5.98 6.90
CA ARG A 73 3.13 6.24 5.99
C ARG A 73 2.71 6.39 4.54
N GLY A 74 1.52 5.89 4.22
CA GLY A 74 0.86 6.03 2.94
C GLY A 74 -0.64 6.16 3.11
N LEU A 75 -1.32 6.53 2.04
CA LEU A 75 -2.78 6.65 1.99
C LEU A 75 -3.24 6.57 0.53
N THR A 76 -4.23 5.76 0.26
CA THR A 76 -4.88 5.68 -1.05
C THR A 76 -6.28 6.28 -1.01
N LEU A 77 -6.54 7.25 -1.88
CA LEU A 77 -7.87 7.78 -2.15
C LEU A 77 -8.29 7.39 -3.56
N THR A 78 -9.47 6.81 -3.70
CA THR A 78 -10.05 6.42 -4.98
C THR A 78 -11.34 7.18 -5.23
N LYS A 79 -11.44 7.82 -6.41
CA LYS A 79 -12.69 8.33 -6.97
C LYS A 79 -13.05 7.49 -8.18
N TYR A 80 -14.33 7.22 -8.36
CA TYR A 80 -14.80 6.54 -9.55
C TYR A 80 -16.07 7.20 -10.11
N LYS A 81 -16.29 6.99 -11.42
CA LYS A 81 -17.49 7.43 -12.12
C LYS A 81 -18.04 6.26 -12.93
N VAL A 82 -19.30 5.93 -12.69
CA VAL A 82 -20.03 4.91 -13.47
C VAL A 82 -20.79 5.60 -14.57
N VAL A 83 -20.58 5.15 -15.80
CA VAL A 83 -21.33 5.57 -17.00
C VAL A 83 -22.25 4.43 -17.38
N LYS A 84 -23.56 4.60 -17.18
CA LYS A 84 -24.60 3.64 -17.56
C LYS A 84 -25.16 4.04 -18.92
N GLY A 85 -24.94 3.21 -19.93
CA GLY A 85 -25.42 3.46 -21.30
C GLY A 85 -24.49 4.36 -22.14
N GLY A 86 -24.85 4.56 -23.42
CA GLY A 86 -24.05 5.30 -24.39
C GLY A 86 -23.03 4.43 -25.14
N LYS A 87 -22.15 5.08 -25.93
CA LYS A 87 -21.17 4.36 -26.78
C LYS A 87 -20.07 3.65 -25.98
N ASN A 88 -19.77 4.11 -24.75
CA ASN A 88 -18.72 3.56 -23.88
C ASN A 88 -19.22 3.42 -22.43
N PRO A 89 -20.08 2.42 -22.14
CA PRO A 89 -20.46 2.14 -20.76
C PRO A 89 -19.26 1.59 -19.98
N GLY A 90 -19.17 1.91 -18.69
CA GLY A 90 -18.12 1.39 -17.85
C GLY A 90 -17.83 2.24 -16.63
N THR A 91 -16.82 1.84 -15.87
CA THR A 91 -16.35 2.58 -14.71
C THR A 91 -14.96 3.12 -14.96
N THR A 92 -14.78 4.41 -14.70
CA THR A 92 -13.48 5.08 -14.73
C THR A 92 -13.03 5.35 -13.30
N PHE A 93 -11.73 5.23 -13.05
CA PHE A 93 -11.12 5.42 -11.73
C PHE A 93 -10.04 6.51 -11.77
N ASP A 94 -9.96 7.29 -10.71
CA ASP A 94 -8.89 8.26 -10.44
C ASP A 94 -8.39 8.01 -9.01
N HIS A 95 -7.13 7.59 -8.90
CA HIS A 95 -6.48 7.24 -7.65
C HIS A 95 -5.43 8.27 -7.27
N ARG A 96 -5.38 8.61 -6.00
CA ARG A 96 -4.28 9.37 -5.40
C ARG A 96 -3.62 8.52 -4.33
N ILE A 97 -2.31 8.33 -4.48
CA ILE A 97 -1.49 7.67 -3.48
C ILE A 97 -0.58 8.72 -2.87
N TYR A 98 -0.79 8.97 -1.59
CA TYR A 98 0.08 9.81 -0.77
C TYR A 98 1.12 8.94 -0.10
N VAL A 99 2.37 9.35 -0.14
CA VAL A 99 3.48 8.69 0.53
C VAL A 99 4.21 9.71 1.39
N LEU A 100 4.53 9.33 2.60
CA LEU A 100 5.22 10.19 3.54
C LEU A 100 6.62 10.54 3.01
N TYR A 101 6.93 11.83 2.96
CA TYR A 101 8.20 12.38 2.48
C TYR A 101 9.38 11.88 3.32
N GLY A 102 10.47 11.50 2.65
CA GLY A 102 11.73 11.12 3.28
C GLY A 102 11.76 9.72 3.89
N LEU A 103 10.85 8.82 3.52
CA LEU A 103 10.96 7.40 3.88
C LEU A 103 12.20 6.79 3.23
N PRO A 104 12.95 5.92 3.93
CA PRO A 104 13.99 5.11 3.30
C PRO A 104 13.43 4.29 2.13
N TYR A 105 14.24 4.05 1.11
CA TYR A 105 13.82 3.27 -0.07
C TYR A 105 13.08 1.97 0.28
N VAL A 106 13.64 1.17 1.20
CA VAL A 106 13.08 -0.13 1.61
C VAL A 106 11.70 0.02 2.29
N GLU A 107 11.51 1.05 3.10
CA GLU A 107 10.21 1.33 3.69
C GLU A 107 9.25 1.87 2.63
N CYS A 108 9.72 2.73 1.73
CA CYS A 108 8.92 3.32 0.66
C CYS A 108 8.38 2.26 -0.31
N ILE A 109 9.18 1.27 -0.73
CA ILE A 109 8.72 0.19 -1.61
C ILE A 109 7.63 -0.67 -0.94
N SER A 110 7.76 -0.92 0.36
CA SER A 110 6.76 -1.62 1.17
C SER A 110 5.44 -0.84 1.23
N VAL A 111 5.51 0.47 1.50
CA VAL A 111 4.33 1.35 1.54
C VAL A 111 3.65 1.40 0.17
N LEU A 112 4.41 1.59 -0.92
CA LEU A 112 3.83 1.63 -2.27
C LEU A 112 3.15 0.30 -2.63
N ALA A 113 3.73 -0.83 -2.29
CA ALA A 113 3.10 -2.13 -2.52
C ALA A 113 1.75 -2.21 -1.78
N HIS A 114 1.70 -1.81 -0.52
CA HIS A 114 0.48 -1.75 0.29
C HIS A 114 -0.60 -0.88 -0.38
N GLU A 115 -0.26 0.35 -0.74
CA GLU A 115 -1.20 1.31 -1.31
C GLU A 115 -1.71 0.85 -2.69
N HIS A 116 -0.87 0.20 -3.50
CA HIS A 116 -1.32 -0.36 -4.78
C HIS A 116 -2.29 -1.53 -4.62
N ILE A 117 -2.25 -2.26 -3.50
CA ILE A 117 -3.28 -3.27 -3.23
C ILE A 117 -4.61 -2.64 -2.85
N HIS A 118 -4.62 -1.52 -2.13
CA HIS A 118 -5.86 -0.73 -1.95
C HIS A 118 -6.45 -0.32 -3.31
N VAL A 119 -5.63 0.17 -4.24
CA VAL A 119 -6.09 0.46 -5.61
C VAL A 119 -6.69 -0.77 -6.28
N TRP A 120 -6.00 -1.92 -6.19
CA TRP A 120 -6.46 -3.18 -6.79
C TRP A 120 -7.80 -3.65 -6.22
N LEU A 121 -8.01 -3.53 -4.91
CA LEU A 121 -9.27 -3.83 -4.23
C LEU A 121 -10.38 -2.86 -4.65
N ASN A 122 -10.08 -1.54 -4.66
CA ASN A 122 -11.03 -0.50 -5.00
C ASN A 122 -11.54 -0.61 -6.45
N GLU A 123 -10.67 -0.89 -7.42
CA GLU A 123 -11.05 -1.09 -8.82
C GLU A 123 -11.95 -2.31 -9.04
N ARG A 124 -12.01 -3.21 -8.07
CA ARG A 124 -12.84 -4.43 -8.10
C ARG A 124 -14.03 -4.34 -7.17
N PHE A 125 -14.22 -3.19 -6.50
CA PHE A 125 -15.27 -3.01 -5.50
C PHE A 125 -15.29 -4.15 -4.46
N ILE A 126 -14.09 -4.57 -4.02
CA ILE A 126 -13.94 -5.61 -3.01
C ILE A 126 -14.03 -4.96 -1.65
N GLU A 127 -15.11 -5.26 -0.93
CA GLU A 127 -15.32 -4.83 0.44
C GLU A 127 -15.06 -5.99 1.39
N SER A 128 -14.36 -5.70 2.48
CA SER A 128 -14.07 -6.66 3.53
C SER A 128 -13.79 -5.91 4.83
N PRO A 129 -13.93 -6.56 5.99
CA PRO A 129 -13.55 -5.95 7.26
C PRO A 129 -12.11 -5.45 7.27
N PRO A 130 -11.81 -4.34 7.99
CA PRO A 130 -10.48 -3.73 8.01
C PRO A 130 -9.31 -4.72 8.26
N PRO A 131 -9.39 -5.70 9.19
CA PRO A 131 -8.30 -6.64 9.36
C PRO A 131 -8.01 -7.52 8.13
N VAL A 132 -9.03 -7.82 7.31
CA VAL A 132 -8.86 -8.57 6.06
C VAL A 132 -8.21 -7.69 5.01
N VAL A 133 -8.70 -6.45 4.83
CA VAL A 133 -8.16 -5.49 3.86
C VAL A 133 -6.70 -5.16 4.18
N GLU A 134 -6.44 -4.68 5.40
CA GLU A 134 -5.10 -4.25 5.81
C GLU A 134 -4.12 -5.44 5.89
N GLY A 135 -4.59 -6.59 6.37
CA GLY A 135 -3.79 -7.80 6.38
C GLY A 135 -3.40 -8.25 4.96
N PHE A 136 -4.31 -8.15 4.01
CA PHE A 136 -4.05 -8.48 2.61
C PHE A 136 -3.08 -7.49 1.95
N CYS A 137 -3.25 -6.18 2.19
CA CYS A 137 -2.30 -5.16 1.74
C CYS A 137 -0.90 -5.39 2.33
N ASN A 138 -0.82 -5.79 3.61
CA ASN A 138 0.44 -6.12 4.27
C ASN A 138 1.12 -7.38 3.70
N LEU A 139 0.39 -8.34 3.11
CA LEU A 139 1.02 -9.44 2.38
C LEU A 139 1.83 -8.95 1.19
N ALA A 140 1.35 -7.94 0.46
CA ALA A 140 2.11 -7.35 -0.65
C ALA A 140 3.34 -6.59 -0.15
N SER A 141 3.22 -5.86 0.98
CA SER A 141 4.38 -5.27 1.66
C SER A 141 5.44 -6.32 2.00
N ALA A 142 5.02 -7.42 2.62
CA ALA A 142 5.92 -8.51 2.97
C ALA A 142 6.56 -9.16 1.73
N LEU A 143 5.80 -9.32 0.66
CA LEU A 143 6.28 -9.91 -0.60
C LEU A 143 7.43 -9.09 -1.23
N VAL A 144 7.31 -7.76 -1.27
CA VAL A 144 8.39 -6.91 -1.78
C VAL A 144 9.57 -6.83 -0.81
N LEU A 145 9.31 -6.75 0.51
CA LEU A 145 10.36 -6.74 1.53
C LEU A 145 11.22 -8.01 1.52
N GLN A 146 10.62 -9.17 1.24
CA GLN A 146 11.35 -10.45 1.13
C GLN A 146 12.35 -10.48 -0.03
N LYS A 147 12.19 -9.61 -1.04
CA LYS A 147 13.16 -9.45 -2.14
C LYS A 147 14.33 -8.52 -1.76
N GLU A 148 14.14 -7.69 -0.74
CA GLU A 148 15.13 -6.73 -0.28
C GLU A 148 16.09 -7.39 0.72
N LYS A 149 17.37 -7.54 0.32
CA LYS A 149 18.42 -8.13 1.18
C LYS A 149 19.04 -7.07 2.10
N SER A 150 18.24 -6.51 3.01
CA SER A 150 18.69 -5.48 3.93
C SER A 150 18.25 -5.73 5.37
N LYS A 151 19.03 -5.25 6.33
CA LYS A 151 18.66 -5.31 7.76
C LYS A 151 17.33 -4.58 8.02
N LEU A 152 17.08 -3.45 7.33
CA LEU A 152 15.83 -2.72 7.49
C LEU A 152 14.63 -3.54 7.01
N ALA A 153 14.75 -4.26 5.89
CA ALA A 153 13.67 -5.14 5.43
C ALA A 153 13.33 -6.23 6.46
N SER A 154 14.35 -6.84 7.05
CA SER A 154 14.17 -7.85 8.11
C SER A 154 13.45 -7.27 9.34
N ILE A 155 13.84 -6.05 9.76
CA ILE A 155 13.20 -5.35 10.88
C ILE A 155 11.73 -5.03 10.56
N LEU A 156 11.44 -4.54 9.36
CA LEU A 156 10.07 -4.22 8.95
C LEU A 156 9.19 -5.47 8.91
N LEU A 157 9.69 -6.60 8.39
CA LEU A 157 8.98 -7.88 8.39
C LEU A 157 8.72 -8.38 9.82
N GLU A 158 9.72 -8.29 10.70
CA GLU A 158 9.58 -8.67 12.10
C GLU A 158 8.55 -7.80 12.83
N ASN A 159 8.57 -6.49 12.59
CA ASN A 159 7.59 -5.56 13.16
C ASN A 159 6.17 -5.87 12.71
N MET A 160 5.95 -6.24 11.44
CA MET A 160 4.64 -6.67 10.93
C MET A 160 4.17 -7.95 11.65
N GLU A 161 5.06 -8.91 11.87
CA GLU A 161 4.75 -10.18 12.54
C GLU A 161 4.41 -9.98 14.01
N LYS A 162 5.15 -9.10 14.71
CA LYS A 162 5.01 -8.83 16.15
C LYS A 162 4.00 -7.75 16.49
N SER A 163 3.44 -7.07 15.50
CA SER A 163 2.48 -5.98 15.73
C SER A 163 1.27 -6.46 16.53
N GLU A 164 0.97 -5.78 17.64
CA GLU A 164 -0.21 -6.04 18.49
C GLU A 164 -1.48 -5.40 17.94
N SER A 165 -1.39 -4.62 16.87
CA SER A 165 -2.57 -4.01 16.24
C SER A 165 -3.59 -5.08 15.82
N PRO A 166 -4.85 -4.99 16.25
CA PRO A 166 -5.90 -5.94 15.85
C PRO A 166 -6.21 -5.87 14.36
N VAL A 167 -5.97 -4.73 13.73
CA VAL A 167 -6.21 -4.51 12.30
C VAL A 167 -5.00 -4.89 11.48
N TYR A 168 -3.85 -4.25 11.74
CA TYR A 168 -2.64 -4.43 10.93
C TYR A 168 -1.86 -5.69 11.27
N GLY A 169 -1.58 -5.94 12.55
CA GLY A 169 -0.78 -7.09 13.01
C GLY A 169 -1.56 -8.40 12.97
N ALA A 170 -2.70 -8.47 13.67
CA ALA A 170 -3.54 -9.66 13.67
C ALA A 170 -4.09 -9.95 12.26
N GLY A 171 -4.50 -8.91 11.52
CA GLY A 171 -4.93 -9.03 10.12
C GLY A 171 -3.83 -9.63 9.24
N TYR A 172 -2.59 -9.15 9.36
CA TYR A 172 -1.45 -9.68 8.62
C TYR A 172 -1.21 -11.18 8.91
N ARG A 173 -1.14 -11.56 10.19
CA ARG A 173 -0.95 -12.97 10.57
C ARG A 173 -2.07 -13.88 10.07
N MET A 174 -3.33 -13.42 10.18
CA MET A 174 -4.48 -14.14 9.65
C MET A 174 -4.39 -14.35 8.13
N MET A 175 -4.09 -13.29 7.37
CA MET A 175 -3.99 -13.38 5.91
C MET A 175 -2.76 -14.17 5.47
N LYS A 176 -1.65 -14.10 6.20
CA LYS A 176 -0.45 -14.92 5.99
C LYS A 176 -0.75 -16.40 6.17
N GLN A 177 -1.51 -16.78 7.19
CA GLN A 177 -1.96 -18.17 7.40
C GLN A 177 -2.84 -18.65 6.24
N LYS A 178 -3.81 -17.84 5.80
CA LYS A 178 -4.64 -18.16 4.62
C LYS A 178 -3.80 -18.34 3.36
N LEU A 179 -2.84 -17.45 3.14
CA LEU A 179 -1.93 -17.53 2.00
C LEU A 179 -1.10 -18.83 2.04
N ALA A 180 -0.60 -19.22 3.21
CA ALA A 180 0.17 -20.46 3.39
C ALA A 180 -0.67 -21.71 3.08
N GLN A 181 -1.95 -21.69 3.39
CA GLN A 181 -2.88 -22.81 3.16
C GLN A 181 -3.34 -22.91 1.71
N ALA A 182 -3.64 -21.77 1.07
CA ALA A 182 -4.34 -21.75 -0.21
C ALA A 182 -3.46 -21.33 -1.40
N GLY A 183 -2.37 -20.58 -1.14
CA GLY A 183 -1.57 -19.94 -2.17
C GLY A 183 -2.21 -18.68 -2.76
N TRP A 184 -1.42 -17.92 -3.51
CA TRP A 184 -1.84 -16.64 -4.11
C TRP A 184 -3.05 -16.77 -5.04
N PRO A 185 -3.09 -17.74 -6.00
CA PRO A 185 -4.22 -17.82 -6.94
C PRO A 185 -5.56 -18.04 -6.24
N ALA A 186 -5.62 -18.91 -5.26
CA ALA A 186 -6.85 -19.20 -4.53
C ALA A 186 -7.27 -18.02 -3.65
N LEU A 187 -6.32 -17.35 -2.97
CA LEU A 187 -6.58 -16.18 -2.14
C LEU A 187 -7.11 -15.00 -2.97
N LEU A 188 -6.52 -14.74 -4.13
CA LEU A 188 -6.99 -13.71 -5.06
C LEU A 188 -8.41 -14.01 -5.57
N ASN A 189 -8.70 -15.28 -5.88
CA ASN A 189 -10.03 -15.68 -6.33
C ASN A 189 -11.07 -15.58 -5.22
N GLU A 190 -10.73 -15.93 -3.97
CA GLU A 190 -11.62 -15.75 -2.81
C GLU A 190 -12.02 -14.27 -2.65
N LEU A 191 -11.04 -13.36 -2.73
CA LEU A 191 -11.31 -11.92 -2.63
C LEU A 191 -12.15 -11.38 -3.79
N LYS A 192 -11.88 -11.82 -5.03
CA LYS A 192 -12.67 -11.41 -6.20
C LYS A 192 -14.14 -11.80 -6.09
N LYS A 193 -14.48 -12.90 -5.41
CA LYS A 193 -15.87 -13.30 -5.15
C LYS A 193 -16.63 -12.32 -4.24
N LYS A 194 -15.93 -11.46 -3.53
CA LYS A 194 -16.53 -10.40 -2.67
C LYS A 194 -16.74 -9.08 -3.42
N SER A 195 -16.54 -9.06 -4.72
CA SER A 195 -16.76 -7.89 -5.56
C SER A 195 -18.25 -7.53 -5.58
N SER A 196 -18.56 -6.26 -5.29
CA SER A 196 -19.94 -5.72 -5.30
C SER A 196 -19.96 -4.40 -6.08
N PRO A 197 -19.88 -4.47 -7.43
CA PRO A 197 -19.91 -3.26 -8.26
C PRO A 197 -21.26 -2.54 -8.15
N PRO A 198 -21.27 -1.17 -8.21
CA PRO A 198 -22.47 -0.35 -8.11
C PRO A 198 -23.41 -0.45 -9.29
#